data_22f4062bba628bd3c6c1354178da340c
#
_entry.id   22f4062bba628bd3c6c1354178da340c
#
_cell.length_a   1.000
_cell.length_b   1.000
_cell.length_c   1.000
_cell.angle_alpha   90.00
_cell.angle_beta   90.00
_cell.angle_gamma   90.00
#
_symmetry.space_group_name_H-M   'P 1'
#
loop_
_entity.id
_entity.type
_entity.pdbx_description
1 polymer ?
#
loop_
_entity_poly.entity_id
_entity_poly.type
_entity_poly.pdbx_seq_one_letter_code
_entity_poly.pdbx_strand_id
1 'polypeptide(L)'
;AVEKYSLASTIKREERRLIAVGSGFETKNSRSKQSSKLLLYGLTNYDTVNIAKKNEEIGEIEVWQGKKKTIKTYINKDLYKTIPKARKKYLKIIMNYEGPVKAPIEKNDVIGSLKIFFKDDLLEEHNLLAYENVDRVNMFSRILSSINFLIWGDV
;
A
#
# COMPACT_ATOMS: atom_id res chain seq x y z
N ALA A 1 -26.33 -28.20 30.79
CA ALA A 1 -25.16 -27.46 30.32
C ALA A 1 -25.01 -26.19 31.15
N VAL A 2 -23.87 -25.99 31.81
CA VAL A 2 -23.59 -24.74 32.50
C VAL A 2 -23.36 -23.67 31.48
N GLU A 3 -24.21 -22.65 31.40
CA GLU A 3 -24.02 -21.50 30.56
C GLU A 3 -22.75 -20.76 31.01
N LYS A 4 -21.75 -20.72 30.16
CA LYS A 4 -20.53 -19.95 30.40
C LYS A 4 -20.72 -18.52 29.92
N TYR A 5 -20.03 -17.57 30.56
CA TYR A 5 -20.12 -16.16 30.21
C TYR A 5 -19.39 -15.84 28.89
N SER A 6 -19.98 -14.94 28.10
CA SER A 6 -19.40 -14.41 26.87
C SER A 6 -19.33 -12.89 26.92
N LEU A 7 -18.41 -12.29 26.18
CA LEU A 7 -18.25 -10.85 26.07
C LEU A 7 -17.69 -10.46 24.71
N ALA A 8 -18.34 -9.51 24.06
CA ALA A 8 -17.76 -8.70 23.00
C ALA A 8 -17.37 -7.34 23.58
N SER A 9 -16.14 -6.95 23.43
CA SER A 9 -15.59 -5.71 23.97
C SER A 9 -14.77 -4.97 22.94
N THR A 10 -14.71 -3.65 23.05
CA THR A 10 -13.96 -2.81 22.10
C THR A 10 -13.20 -1.72 22.84
N ILE A 11 -12.06 -1.33 22.27
CA ILE A 11 -11.30 -0.17 22.69
C ILE A 11 -10.85 0.61 21.46
N LYS A 12 -10.93 1.94 21.52
CA LYS A 12 -10.38 2.84 20.48
C LYS A 12 -9.26 3.68 21.08
N ARG A 13 -8.15 3.77 20.35
CA ARG A 13 -7.05 4.69 20.66
C ARG A 13 -6.60 5.32 19.34
N GLU A 14 -6.70 6.64 19.28
CA GLU A 14 -6.48 7.39 18.04
C GLU A 14 -7.38 6.86 16.91
N GLU A 15 -6.84 6.57 15.74
CA GLU A 15 -7.60 5.99 14.60
C GLU A 15 -7.72 4.47 14.65
N ARG A 16 -7.18 3.82 15.69
CA ARG A 16 -7.15 2.37 15.81
C ARG A 16 -8.23 1.87 16.77
N ARG A 17 -9.10 0.99 16.26
CA ARG A 17 -10.09 0.27 17.05
C ARG A 17 -9.73 -1.20 17.12
N LEU A 18 -9.78 -1.76 18.33
CA LEU A 18 -9.67 -3.20 18.58
C LEU A 18 -11.01 -3.73 19.07
N ILE A 19 -11.35 -4.92 18.63
CA ILE A 19 -12.53 -5.67 19.06
C ILE A 19 -12.05 -7.03 19.56
N ALA A 20 -12.43 -7.41 20.75
CA ALA A 20 -12.20 -8.72 21.31
C ALA A 20 -13.52 -9.41 21.60
N VAL A 21 -13.67 -10.64 21.11
CA VAL A 21 -14.82 -11.49 21.38
C VAL A 21 -14.32 -12.75 22.07
N GLY A 22 -14.88 -13.04 23.22
CA GLY A 22 -14.54 -14.22 24.01
C GLY A 22 -15.78 -14.91 24.56
N SER A 23 -15.72 -16.22 24.68
CA SER A 23 -16.79 -17.04 25.30
C SER A 23 -16.20 -18.13 26.17
N GLY A 24 -17.05 -18.75 26.98
CA GLY A 24 -16.65 -19.86 27.84
C GLY A 24 -15.95 -19.44 29.11
N PHE A 25 -16.06 -18.19 29.55
CA PHE A 25 -15.54 -17.74 30.83
C PHE A 25 -16.33 -18.31 31.99
N GLU A 26 -15.64 -18.78 33.03
CA GLU A 26 -16.26 -19.43 34.17
C GLU A 26 -16.99 -18.46 35.11
N THR A 27 -16.50 -17.20 35.19
CA THR A 27 -17.08 -16.16 36.07
C THR A 27 -17.18 -14.82 35.33
N LYS A 28 -18.08 -13.94 35.80
CA LYS A 28 -18.20 -12.55 35.32
C LYS A 28 -16.89 -11.77 35.46
N ASN A 29 -16.18 -11.97 36.56
CA ASN A 29 -14.92 -11.30 36.85
C ASN A 29 -13.80 -11.79 35.91
N SER A 30 -13.68 -13.10 35.70
CA SER A 30 -12.75 -13.69 34.73
C SER A 30 -12.99 -13.14 33.33
N ARG A 31 -14.24 -13.07 32.90
CA ARG A 31 -14.64 -12.50 31.61
C ARG A 31 -14.10 -11.08 31.41
N SER A 32 -14.41 -10.18 32.38
CA SER A 32 -13.95 -8.77 32.27
C SER A 32 -12.45 -8.65 32.28
N LYS A 33 -11.77 -9.34 33.20
CA LYS A 33 -10.32 -9.28 33.36
C LYS A 33 -9.58 -9.82 32.13
N GLN A 34 -10.00 -10.96 31.56
CA GLN A 34 -9.35 -11.56 30.41
C GLN A 34 -9.61 -10.77 29.13
N SER A 35 -10.83 -10.26 28.93
CA SER A 35 -11.15 -9.40 27.78
C SER A 35 -10.35 -8.10 27.80
N SER A 36 -10.24 -7.45 28.95
CA SER A 36 -9.41 -6.24 29.09
C SER A 36 -7.93 -6.52 28.85
N LYS A 37 -7.42 -7.63 29.37
CA LYS A 37 -6.02 -8.05 29.13
C LYS A 37 -5.74 -8.30 27.65
N LEU A 38 -6.66 -8.93 26.91
CA LEU A 38 -6.53 -9.18 25.49
C LEU A 38 -6.51 -7.88 24.67
N LEU A 39 -7.43 -6.95 24.97
CA LEU A 39 -7.46 -5.64 24.31
C LEU A 39 -6.18 -4.85 24.57
N LEU A 40 -5.72 -4.81 25.83
CA LEU A 40 -4.49 -4.13 26.20
C LEU A 40 -3.27 -4.76 25.52
N TYR A 41 -3.21 -6.09 25.45
CA TYR A 41 -2.16 -6.81 24.71
C TYR A 41 -2.13 -6.39 23.24
N GLY A 42 -3.28 -6.33 22.57
CA GLY A 42 -3.38 -5.90 21.18
C GLY A 42 -2.94 -4.44 20.98
N LEU A 43 -3.29 -3.52 21.88
CA LEU A 43 -2.85 -2.12 21.82
C LEU A 43 -1.35 -1.94 22.07
N THR A 44 -0.80 -2.74 23.01
CA THR A 44 0.60 -2.59 23.42
C THR A 44 1.57 -3.22 22.44
N ASN A 45 1.25 -4.43 21.95
CA ASN A 45 2.21 -5.25 21.19
C ASN A 45 2.07 -5.15 19.68
N TYR A 46 0.96 -4.63 19.18
CA TYR A 46 0.72 -4.48 17.74
C TYR A 46 0.63 -3.01 17.33
N ASP A 47 0.99 -2.73 16.11
CA ASP A 47 0.87 -1.44 15.48
C ASP A 47 0.19 -1.57 14.12
N THR A 48 -0.53 -0.52 13.70
CA THR A 48 -1.12 -0.45 12.36
C THR A 48 -0.29 0.51 11.53
N VAL A 49 0.39 -0.02 10.53
CA VAL A 49 1.20 0.75 9.58
C VAL A 49 0.31 1.14 8.42
N ASN A 50 0.23 2.43 8.15
CA ASN A 50 -0.34 2.94 6.89
C ASN A 50 0.72 2.76 5.81
N ILE A 51 0.39 2.02 4.76
CA ILE A 51 1.29 1.72 3.63
C ILE A 51 1.03 2.71 2.50
N ALA A 52 -0.24 2.95 2.17
CA ALA A 52 -0.66 3.90 1.16
C ALA A 52 -2.09 4.37 1.45
N LYS A 53 -2.40 5.62 1.14
CA LYS A 53 -3.76 6.14 1.14
C LYS A 53 -4.33 6.10 -0.26
N LYS A 54 -5.64 5.99 -0.32
CA LYS A 54 -6.37 6.03 -1.59
C LYS A 54 -6.03 7.29 -2.38
N ASN A 55 -5.64 7.09 -3.65
CA ASN A 55 -5.27 8.15 -4.60
C ASN A 55 -4.05 9.00 -4.21
N GLU A 56 -3.29 8.59 -3.20
CA GLU A 56 -2.00 9.20 -2.87
C GLU A 56 -0.92 8.71 -3.84
N GLU A 57 -0.04 9.62 -4.24
CA GLU A 57 1.13 9.28 -5.05
C GLU A 57 2.06 8.33 -4.29
N ILE A 58 2.42 7.22 -4.95
CA ILE A 58 3.31 6.21 -4.38
C ILE A 58 4.73 6.36 -4.89
N GLY A 59 4.87 6.72 -6.17
CA GLY A 59 6.15 6.91 -6.82
C GLY A 59 6.00 7.18 -8.31
N GLU A 60 7.12 7.32 -8.98
CA GLU A 60 7.18 7.60 -10.41
C GLU A 60 7.83 6.43 -11.16
N ILE A 61 7.36 6.19 -12.38
CA ILE A 61 7.87 5.18 -13.32
C ILE A 61 8.32 5.87 -14.60
N GLU A 62 9.43 5.41 -15.16
CA GLU A 62 9.94 5.92 -16.44
C GLU A 62 9.04 5.52 -17.61
N VAL A 63 8.82 6.48 -18.53
CA VAL A 63 8.00 6.30 -19.72
C VAL A 63 8.84 6.35 -20.98
N TRP A 64 8.67 5.34 -21.83
CA TRP A 64 9.32 5.28 -23.14
C TRP A 64 8.42 5.80 -24.25
N GLN A 65 8.96 6.67 -25.11
CA GLN A 65 8.26 7.30 -26.22
C GLN A 65 7.05 8.17 -25.82
N GLY A 66 6.99 8.62 -24.56
CA GLY A 66 5.96 9.52 -24.07
C GLY A 66 6.35 10.99 -24.17
N LYS A 67 5.34 11.90 -24.21
CA LYS A 67 5.56 13.34 -24.08
C LYS A 67 6.12 13.72 -22.70
N LYS A 68 5.93 12.85 -21.70
CA LYS A 68 6.53 12.95 -20.36
C LYS A 68 7.55 11.84 -20.19
N LYS A 69 8.65 12.12 -19.50
CA LYS A 69 9.71 11.12 -19.21
C LYS A 69 9.33 10.18 -18.08
N THR A 70 8.48 10.62 -17.16
CA THR A 70 8.00 9.85 -16.02
C THR A 70 6.49 9.99 -15.87
N ILE A 71 5.87 9.03 -15.17
CA ILE A 71 4.47 9.04 -14.80
C ILE A 71 4.33 8.67 -13.33
N LYS A 72 3.50 9.42 -12.61
CA LYS A 72 3.14 9.13 -11.23
C LYS A 72 2.21 7.92 -11.14
N THR A 73 2.37 7.17 -10.07
CA THR A 73 1.55 5.99 -9.78
C THR A 73 0.74 6.19 -8.50
N TYR A 74 -0.39 5.49 -8.41
CA TYR A 74 -1.23 5.49 -7.22
C TYR A 74 -1.96 4.16 -7.04
N ILE A 75 -2.62 4.01 -5.88
CA ILE A 75 -3.52 2.90 -5.55
C ILE A 75 -4.91 3.48 -5.26
N ASN A 76 -5.97 2.78 -5.71
CA ASN A 76 -7.35 3.23 -5.58
C ASN A 76 -8.02 2.87 -4.24
N LYS A 77 -7.25 2.44 -3.23
CA LYS A 77 -7.73 2.08 -1.89
C LYS A 77 -6.71 2.38 -0.81
N ASP A 78 -7.18 2.50 0.43
CA ASP A 78 -6.29 2.57 1.58
C ASP A 78 -5.68 1.20 1.90
N LEU A 79 -4.38 1.17 2.17
CA LEU A 79 -3.66 -0.03 2.55
C LEU A 79 -3.06 0.11 3.95
N TYR A 80 -3.48 -0.76 4.84
CA TYR A 80 -3.01 -0.83 6.21
C TYR A 80 -2.56 -2.25 6.55
N LYS A 81 -1.53 -2.37 7.40
CA LYS A 81 -1.11 -3.65 7.97
C LYS A 81 -0.97 -3.55 9.47
N THR A 82 -1.65 -4.44 10.18
CA THR A 82 -1.45 -4.61 11.62
C THR A 82 -0.39 -5.69 11.84
N ILE A 83 0.72 -5.30 12.44
CA ILE A 83 1.89 -6.14 12.67
C ILE A 83 2.40 -6.01 14.10
N PRO A 84 3.07 -7.04 14.65
CA PRO A 84 3.76 -6.91 15.93
C PRO A 84 4.82 -5.81 15.88
N LYS A 85 4.81 -4.90 16.85
CA LYS A 85 5.78 -3.77 16.91
C LYS A 85 7.22 -4.20 16.78
N ALA A 86 7.61 -5.26 17.48
CA ALA A 86 8.96 -5.81 17.46
C ALA A 86 9.38 -6.35 16.08
N ARG A 87 8.41 -6.62 15.20
CA ARG A 87 8.64 -7.19 13.88
C ARG A 87 8.46 -6.19 12.74
N LYS A 88 8.18 -4.92 13.02
CA LYS A 88 7.97 -3.86 12.02
C LYS A 88 9.14 -3.75 11.01
N LYS A 89 10.36 -3.98 11.45
CA LYS A 89 11.58 -3.96 10.62
C LYS A 89 11.62 -5.03 9.50
N TYR A 90 10.77 -6.04 9.58
CA TYR A 90 10.68 -7.10 8.56
C TYR A 90 9.62 -6.83 7.49
N LEU A 91 8.87 -5.73 7.61
CA LEU A 91 7.94 -5.29 6.58
C LEU A 91 8.73 -4.60 5.47
N LYS A 92 8.62 -5.10 4.25
CA LYS A 92 9.20 -4.51 3.05
C LYS A 92 8.08 -4.18 2.08
N ILE A 93 8.14 -3.01 1.46
CA ILE A 93 7.19 -2.54 0.46
C ILE A 93 8.00 -2.25 -0.80
N ILE A 94 7.67 -2.92 -1.89
CA ILE A 94 8.43 -2.88 -3.14
C ILE A 94 7.49 -2.50 -4.27
N MET A 95 7.83 -1.44 -5.00
CA MET A 95 7.21 -1.12 -6.27
C MET A 95 7.87 -1.95 -7.36
N ASN A 96 7.08 -2.77 -8.05
CA ASN A 96 7.53 -3.67 -9.11
C ASN A 96 6.84 -3.29 -10.43
N TYR A 97 7.61 -3.06 -11.49
CA TYR A 97 7.12 -2.71 -12.82
C TYR A 97 8.10 -3.16 -13.89
N GLU A 98 7.59 -3.37 -15.09
CA GLU A 98 8.41 -3.60 -16.28
C GLU A 98 8.67 -2.24 -16.93
N GLY A 99 9.85 -1.71 -16.72
CA GLY A 99 10.19 -0.38 -17.20
C GLY A 99 11.26 -0.35 -18.27
N PRO A 100 11.29 0.74 -19.04
CA PRO A 100 10.34 1.86 -19.06
C PRO A 100 9.00 1.50 -19.69
N VAL A 101 7.89 2.03 -19.15
CA VAL A 101 6.53 1.77 -19.66
C VAL A 101 6.31 2.53 -20.98
N LYS A 102 5.81 1.83 -21.99
CA LYS A 102 5.64 2.41 -23.33
C LYS A 102 4.36 3.24 -23.44
N ALA A 103 4.51 4.49 -23.91
CA ALA A 103 3.36 5.34 -24.27
C ALA A 103 2.64 4.85 -25.56
N PRO A 104 1.33 5.15 -25.75
CA PRO A 104 0.50 5.98 -24.87
C PRO A 104 0.08 5.22 -23.60
N ILE A 105 -0.15 5.97 -22.52
CA ILE A 105 -0.66 5.47 -21.24
C ILE A 105 -1.91 6.26 -20.90
N GLU A 106 -2.98 5.58 -20.55
CA GLU A 106 -4.20 6.21 -20.08
C GLU A 106 -4.26 6.26 -18.56
N LYS A 107 -4.95 7.26 -18.03
CA LYS A 107 -5.21 7.33 -16.59
C LYS A 107 -5.94 6.07 -16.13
N ASN A 108 -5.51 5.49 -15.01
CA ASN A 108 -5.97 4.23 -14.42
C ASN A 108 -5.45 2.96 -15.11
N ASP A 109 -4.62 3.05 -16.14
CA ASP A 109 -3.93 1.86 -16.64
C ASP A 109 -3.08 1.22 -15.55
N VAL A 110 -3.05 -0.10 -15.54
CA VAL A 110 -2.19 -0.86 -14.65
C VAL A 110 -0.78 -0.85 -15.23
N ILE A 111 0.15 -0.15 -14.57
CA ILE A 111 1.53 0.03 -15.04
C ILE A 111 2.59 -0.58 -14.13
N GLY A 112 2.16 -1.28 -13.09
CA GLY A 112 3.01 -1.99 -12.16
C GLY A 112 2.23 -2.61 -11.02
N SER A 113 2.94 -3.06 -9.99
CA SER A 113 2.36 -3.59 -8.76
C SER A 113 3.13 -3.13 -7.53
N LEU A 114 2.42 -2.95 -6.42
CA LEU A 114 2.98 -2.74 -5.09
C LEU A 114 2.94 -4.07 -4.34
N LYS A 115 4.11 -4.61 -4.02
CA LYS A 115 4.27 -5.86 -3.30
C LYS A 115 4.61 -5.59 -1.83
N ILE A 116 3.87 -6.23 -0.95
CA ILE A 116 4.05 -6.13 0.50
C ILE A 116 4.60 -7.45 0.99
N PHE A 117 5.81 -7.43 1.53
CA PHE A 117 6.49 -8.60 2.08
C PHE A 117 6.61 -8.49 3.59
N PHE A 118 6.55 -9.62 4.24
CA PHE A 118 6.96 -9.77 5.63
C PHE A 118 8.09 -10.81 5.70
N LYS A 119 9.30 -10.36 6.02
CA LYS A 119 10.54 -11.07 5.73
C LYS A 119 10.65 -11.34 4.21
N ASP A 120 10.61 -12.60 3.82
CA ASP A 120 10.69 -13.01 2.41
C ASP A 120 9.36 -13.54 1.87
N ASP A 121 8.31 -13.59 2.72
CA ASP A 121 6.98 -14.03 2.32
C ASP A 121 6.19 -12.87 1.71
N LEU A 122 5.69 -13.04 0.48
CA LEU A 122 4.75 -12.11 -0.15
C LEU A 122 3.39 -12.22 0.55
N LEU A 123 2.98 -11.13 1.22
CA LEU A 123 1.67 -11.07 1.88
C LEU A 123 0.57 -10.62 0.94
N GLU A 124 0.84 -9.58 0.17
CA GLU A 124 -0.15 -8.96 -0.73
C GLU A 124 0.53 -8.32 -1.93
N GLU A 125 -0.21 -8.27 -3.03
CA GLU A 125 0.14 -7.54 -4.24
C GLU A 125 -1.05 -6.71 -4.70
N HIS A 126 -0.80 -5.44 -5.07
CA HIS A 126 -1.80 -4.48 -5.48
C HIS A 126 -1.37 -3.79 -6.75
N ASN A 127 -2.30 -3.60 -7.69
CA ASN A 127 -2.01 -2.90 -8.94
C ASN A 127 -1.65 -1.43 -8.68
N LEU A 128 -0.57 -0.98 -9.30
CA LEU A 128 -0.21 0.43 -9.42
C LEU A 128 -0.84 1.00 -10.68
N LEU A 129 -1.60 2.07 -10.51
CA LEU A 129 -2.37 2.71 -11.56
C LEU A 129 -1.69 4.00 -12.01
N ALA A 130 -1.79 4.30 -13.30
CA ALA A 130 -1.34 5.55 -13.89
C ALA A 130 -2.17 6.74 -13.37
N TYR A 131 -1.51 7.76 -12.84
CA TYR A 131 -2.17 8.92 -12.24
C TYR A 131 -2.80 9.86 -13.28
N GLU A 132 -2.25 9.89 -14.48
CA GLU A 132 -2.63 10.78 -15.58
C GLU A 132 -2.42 10.12 -16.94
N ASN A 133 -2.88 10.79 -18.01
CA ASN A 133 -2.60 10.36 -19.37
C ASN A 133 -1.20 10.80 -19.82
N VAL A 134 -0.51 9.94 -20.55
CA VAL A 134 0.74 10.29 -21.22
C VAL A 134 0.65 9.90 -22.69
N ASP A 135 0.51 10.90 -23.55
CA ASP A 135 0.49 10.72 -24.98
C ASP A 135 1.86 10.29 -25.51
N ARG A 136 1.83 9.63 -26.65
CA ARG A 136 3.04 9.31 -27.39
C ARG A 136 3.64 10.55 -28.06
N VAL A 137 4.96 10.64 -28.10
CA VAL A 137 5.68 11.67 -28.89
C VAL A 137 5.41 11.46 -30.38
N ASN A 138 4.98 12.49 -31.08
CA ASN A 138 4.76 12.42 -32.53
C ASN A 138 6.04 12.15 -33.29
N MET A 139 5.97 11.40 -34.40
CA MET A 139 7.16 11.08 -35.23
C MET A 139 7.93 12.33 -35.68
N PHE A 140 7.23 13.42 -36.00
CA PHE A 140 7.86 14.69 -36.43
C PHE A 140 8.71 15.34 -35.32
N SER A 141 8.24 15.34 -34.08
CA SER A 141 9.03 15.89 -32.96
C SER A 141 10.27 15.05 -32.64
N ARG A 142 10.24 13.73 -32.92
CA ARG A 142 11.42 12.85 -32.80
C ARG A 142 12.49 13.17 -33.86
N ILE A 143 12.08 13.41 -35.09
CA ILE A 143 12.99 13.81 -36.17
C ILE A 143 13.61 15.18 -35.87
N LEU A 144 12.77 16.13 -35.39
CA LEU A 144 13.25 17.48 -35.05
C LEU A 144 14.22 17.46 -33.86
N SER A 145 13.95 16.65 -32.81
CA SER A 145 14.89 16.52 -31.70
C SER A 145 16.18 15.80 -32.08
N SER A 146 16.12 14.84 -32.99
CA SER A 146 17.32 14.18 -33.53
C SER A 146 18.16 15.13 -34.42
N ILE A 147 17.50 15.98 -35.18
CA ILE A 147 18.17 17.03 -36.00
C ILE A 147 18.78 18.10 -35.09
N ASN A 148 18.05 18.56 -34.06
CA ASN A 148 18.58 19.51 -33.07
C ASN A 148 19.79 18.94 -32.31
N PHE A 149 19.74 17.67 -31.91
CA PHE A 149 20.87 16.99 -31.27
C PHE A 149 22.10 16.92 -32.22
N LEU A 150 21.88 16.67 -33.51
CA LEU A 150 22.93 16.59 -34.51
C LEU A 150 23.58 17.96 -34.83
N ILE A 151 22.79 19.05 -34.71
CA ILE A 151 23.24 20.41 -35.06
C ILE A 151 23.84 21.13 -33.83
N TRP A 152 23.28 20.96 -32.65
CA TRP A 152 23.59 21.78 -31.48
C TRP A 152 24.24 21.01 -30.33
N GLY A 153 24.30 19.65 -30.37
CA GLY A 153 24.75 18.83 -29.25
C GLY A 153 23.78 18.89 -28.06
N ASP A 154 24.08 18.15 -27.00
CA ASP A 154 23.34 18.22 -25.75
C ASP A 154 23.40 19.63 -25.14
N VAL A 155 22.26 20.32 -25.04
CA VAL A 155 22.03 21.48 -24.20
C VAL A 155 21.00 21.10 -23.13
#